data_f02285011bb09a5becc702a211971eea
#
_entry.id   f02285011bb09a5becc702a211971eea
#
_cell.length_a   1.000
_cell.length_b   1.000
_cell.length_c   1.000
_cell.angle_alpha   90.00
_cell.angle_beta   90.00
_cell.angle_gamma   90.00
#
_symmetry.space_group_name_H-M   'P 1'
#
loop_
_entity.id
_entity.type
_entity.pdbx_description
1 polymer ?
#
loop_
_entity_poly.entity_id
_entity_poly.type
_entity_poly.pdbx_seq_one_letter_code
_entity_poly.pdbx_strand_id
1 'polypeptide(L)'
;MSTTDWNTLLPALPALPAQTRIALHAPTAQALLRARGNFKNLTAAQPEAEVWIIANAQAVQAVVDAPEAMEAALPRVLLCPNTLKNNGLSAPANVQVLPMGAVEALARMQADGWIYIRS
;
A
#
# COMPACT_ATOMS: atom_id res chain seq x y z
N MET A 1 7.25 35.44 -13.33
CA MET A 1 7.06 34.21 -12.54
C MET A 1 6.08 33.33 -13.29
N SER A 2 6.47 32.11 -13.57
CA SER A 2 5.57 31.17 -14.26
C SER A 2 4.66 30.46 -13.25
N THR A 3 3.43 30.26 -13.65
CA THR A 3 2.45 29.50 -12.86
C THR A 3 2.21 28.16 -13.54
N THR A 4 2.32 27.09 -12.79
CA THR A 4 2.07 25.75 -13.32
C THR A 4 0.57 25.55 -13.53
N ASP A 5 0.20 25.19 -14.75
CA ASP A 5 -1.16 24.77 -15.06
C ASP A 5 -1.25 23.24 -14.95
N TRP A 6 -1.72 22.75 -13.84
CA TRP A 6 -1.81 21.31 -13.56
C TRP A 6 -2.78 20.59 -14.49
N ASN A 7 -3.82 21.28 -14.95
CA ASN A 7 -4.79 20.69 -15.88
C ASN A 7 -4.18 20.43 -17.26
N THR A 8 -3.12 21.17 -17.62
CA THR A 8 -2.38 20.94 -18.85
C THR A 8 -1.19 20.02 -18.63
N LEU A 9 -0.44 20.23 -17.53
CA LEU A 9 0.79 19.50 -17.25
C LEU A 9 0.54 18.00 -16.99
N LEU A 10 -0.37 17.66 -16.07
CA LEU A 10 -0.56 16.27 -15.66
C LEU A 10 -1.04 15.39 -16.81
N PRO A 11 -2.05 15.79 -17.62
CA PRO A 11 -2.43 14.98 -18.77
C PRO A 11 -1.34 14.84 -19.83
N ALA A 12 -0.37 15.77 -19.86
CA ALA A 12 0.76 15.71 -20.80
C ALA A 12 1.89 14.81 -20.32
N LEU A 13 1.88 14.40 -19.04
CA LEU A 13 2.85 13.42 -18.56
C LEU A 13 2.54 12.04 -19.17
N PRO A 14 3.56 11.21 -19.37
CA PRO A 14 3.31 9.85 -19.85
C PRO A 14 2.35 9.10 -18.91
N ALA A 15 1.42 8.36 -19.48
CA ALA A 15 0.59 7.45 -18.71
C ALA A 15 1.47 6.39 -18.04
N LEU A 16 0.98 5.82 -16.94
CA LEU A 16 1.69 4.72 -16.31
C LEU A 16 1.76 3.52 -17.27
N PRO A 17 2.95 2.90 -17.40
CA PRO A 17 3.05 1.67 -18.18
C PRO A 17 2.11 0.59 -17.64
N ALA A 18 1.65 -0.28 -18.53
CA ALA A 18 0.91 -1.47 -18.12
C ALA A 18 1.75 -2.27 -17.12
N GLN A 19 1.10 -2.87 -16.13
CA GLN A 19 1.75 -3.67 -15.09
C GLN A 19 2.72 -2.87 -14.21
N THR A 20 2.51 -1.56 -14.09
CA THR A 20 3.20 -0.75 -13.10
C THR A 20 2.90 -1.32 -11.70
N ARG A 21 3.94 -1.43 -10.87
CA ARG A 21 3.82 -2.00 -9.51
C ARG A 21 3.93 -0.88 -8.49
N ILE A 22 2.96 -0.82 -7.58
CA ILE A 22 2.83 0.25 -6.59
C ILE A 22 2.71 -0.35 -5.19
N ALA A 23 3.55 0.12 -4.28
CA ALA A 23 3.48 -0.21 -2.86
C ALA A 23 2.92 0.98 -2.11
N LEU A 24 1.71 0.82 -1.57
CA LEU A 24 1.08 1.79 -0.68
C LEU A 24 1.49 1.47 0.74
N HIS A 25 2.25 2.35 1.38
CA HIS A 25 2.74 2.14 2.74
C HIS A 25 1.77 2.73 3.76
N ALA A 26 1.35 1.94 4.74
CA ALA A 26 0.43 2.35 5.78
C ALA A 26 1.02 2.05 7.17
N PRO A 27 1.62 3.05 7.87
CA PRO A 27 2.22 2.85 9.19
C PRO A 27 1.25 3.14 10.36
N THR A 28 0.07 3.70 10.10
CA THR A 28 -0.91 4.04 11.13
C THR A 28 -2.30 3.54 10.75
N ALA A 29 -3.21 3.50 11.72
CA ALA A 29 -4.60 3.12 11.45
C ALA A 29 -5.25 4.07 10.44
N GLN A 30 -5.00 5.37 10.54
CA GLN A 30 -5.54 6.35 9.58
C GLN A 30 -4.94 6.17 8.19
N ALA A 31 -3.62 5.93 8.12
CA ALA A 31 -2.95 5.66 6.85
C ALA A 31 -3.51 4.40 6.19
N LEU A 32 -3.87 3.40 6.99
CA LEU A 32 -4.47 2.16 6.48
C LEU A 32 -5.81 2.43 5.78
N LEU A 33 -6.66 3.26 6.40
CA LEU A 33 -7.94 3.64 5.79
C LEU A 33 -7.73 4.46 4.50
N ARG A 34 -6.74 5.36 4.50
CA ARG A 34 -6.38 6.09 3.27
C ARG A 34 -5.84 5.15 2.20
N ALA A 35 -5.03 4.17 2.59
CA ALA A 35 -4.51 3.18 1.66
C ALA A 35 -5.64 2.36 1.01
N ARG A 36 -6.67 2.02 1.77
CA ARG A 36 -7.86 1.35 1.23
C ARG A 36 -8.51 2.20 0.13
N GLY A 37 -8.72 3.48 0.39
CA GLY A 37 -9.28 4.41 -0.61
C GLY A 37 -8.36 4.60 -1.80
N ASN A 38 -7.06 4.76 -1.56
CA ASN A 38 -6.07 4.90 -2.61
C ASN A 38 -6.00 3.64 -3.48
N PHE A 39 -6.05 2.46 -2.87
CA PHE A 39 -6.11 1.19 -3.58
C PHE A 39 -7.31 1.15 -4.52
N LYS A 40 -8.49 1.49 -4.01
CA LYS A 40 -9.72 1.50 -4.80
C LYS A 40 -9.61 2.45 -6.00
N ASN A 41 -9.12 3.66 -5.76
CA ASN A 41 -9.01 4.67 -6.82
C ASN A 41 -7.95 4.30 -7.86
N LEU A 42 -6.79 3.82 -7.41
CA LEU A 42 -5.73 3.42 -8.33
C LEU A 42 -6.12 2.23 -9.19
N THR A 43 -6.73 1.21 -8.61
CA THR A 43 -7.12 0.03 -9.37
C THR A 43 -8.26 0.32 -10.34
N ALA A 44 -9.12 1.29 -10.04
CA ALA A 44 -10.15 1.75 -10.97
C ALA A 44 -9.54 2.55 -12.13
N ALA A 45 -8.57 3.43 -11.84
CA ALA A 45 -7.94 4.28 -12.85
C ALA A 45 -6.89 3.53 -13.68
N GLN A 46 -6.21 2.55 -13.07
CA GLN A 46 -5.12 1.79 -13.68
C GLN A 46 -5.36 0.29 -13.46
N PRO A 47 -6.31 -0.33 -14.20
CA PRO A 47 -6.69 -1.73 -13.93
C PRO A 47 -5.56 -2.73 -14.10
N GLU A 48 -4.53 -2.40 -14.89
CA GLU A 48 -3.38 -3.27 -15.11
C GLU A 48 -2.24 -3.07 -14.12
N ALA A 49 -2.35 -2.08 -13.22
CA ALA A 49 -1.36 -1.86 -12.18
C ALA A 49 -1.48 -2.95 -11.10
N GLU A 50 -0.32 -3.37 -10.60
CA GLU A 50 -0.26 -4.25 -9.43
C GLU A 50 -0.08 -3.37 -8.20
N VAL A 51 -1.09 -3.33 -7.34
CA VAL A 51 -1.09 -2.47 -6.16
C VAL A 51 -1.18 -3.34 -4.91
N TRP A 52 -0.25 -3.13 -3.97
CA TRP A 52 -0.23 -3.79 -2.67
C TRP A 52 -0.17 -2.75 -1.57
N ILE A 53 -0.73 -3.10 -0.41
CA ILE A 53 -0.68 -2.27 0.80
C ILE A 53 0.29 -2.93 1.78
N ILE A 54 1.32 -2.18 2.17
CA ILE A 54 2.32 -2.66 3.13
C ILE A 54 2.01 -2.02 4.47
N ALA A 55 1.55 -2.84 5.42
CA ALA A 55 1.14 -2.38 6.74
C ALA A 55 2.20 -2.73 7.78
N ASN A 56 2.63 -1.74 8.56
CA ASN A 56 3.52 -1.93 9.70
C ASN A 56 3.05 -1.07 10.89
N ALA A 57 3.74 -1.19 12.00
CA ALA A 57 3.45 -0.42 13.20
C ALA A 57 1.95 -0.49 13.57
N GLN A 58 1.33 0.64 13.86
CA GLN A 58 -0.06 0.69 14.32
C GLN A 58 -1.07 0.16 13.29
N ALA A 59 -0.75 0.22 12.00
CA ALA A 59 -1.63 -0.30 10.97
C ALA A 59 -1.83 -1.81 11.09
N VAL A 60 -0.83 -2.55 11.57
CA VAL A 60 -0.94 -4.01 11.76
C VAL A 60 -2.02 -4.32 12.79
N GLN A 61 -2.01 -3.61 13.93
CA GLN A 61 -3.04 -3.79 14.96
C GLN A 61 -4.44 -3.52 14.38
N ALA A 62 -4.57 -2.47 13.58
CA ALA A 62 -5.86 -2.11 12.97
C ALA A 62 -6.37 -3.22 12.04
N VAL A 63 -5.51 -3.86 11.25
CA VAL A 63 -5.90 -4.99 10.41
C VAL A 63 -6.30 -6.20 11.26
N VAL A 64 -5.54 -6.49 12.32
CA VAL A 64 -5.84 -7.63 13.20
C VAL A 64 -7.18 -7.44 13.89
N ASP A 65 -7.47 -6.21 14.36
CA ASP A 65 -8.70 -5.91 15.07
C ASP A 65 -9.94 -5.95 14.18
N ALA A 66 -9.82 -5.49 12.93
CA ALA A 66 -10.95 -5.36 12.02
C ALA A 66 -10.52 -5.59 10.56
N PRO A 67 -10.15 -6.83 10.19
CA PRO A 67 -9.71 -7.09 8.82
C PRO A 67 -10.79 -6.75 7.79
N GLU A 68 -12.06 -6.94 8.13
CA GLU A 68 -13.19 -6.63 7.26
C GLU A 68 -13.29 -5.16 6.88
N ALA A 69 -12.69 -4.25 7.68
CA ALA A 69 -12.68 -2.84 7.37
C ALA A 69 -11.88 -2.52 6.10
N MET A 70 -10.98 -3.40 5.68
CA MET A 70 -10.22 -3.24 4.44
C MET A 70 -11.04 -3.54 3.19
N GLU A 71 -12.21 -4.14 3.34
CA GLU A 71 -13.13 -4.43 2.24
C GLU A 71 -12.42 -5.21 1.11
N ALA A 72 -12.61 -4.79 -0.14
CA ALA A 72 -12.01 -5.46 -1.30
C ALA A 72 -10.48 -5.38 -1.35
N ALA A 73 -9.85 -4.49 -0.58
CA ALA A 73 -8.40 -4.36 -0.54
C ALA A 73 -7.72 -5.42 0.34
N LEU A 74 -8.48 -6.14 1.19
CA LEU A 74 -7.90 -7.07 2.16
C LEU A 74 -6.95 -8.10 1.53
N PRO A 75 -7.25 -8.73 0.38
CA PRO A 75 -6.33 -9.70 -0.22
C PRO A 75 -5.00 -9.10 -0.68
N ARG A 76 -4.91 -7.78 -0.73
CA ARG A 76 -3.70 -7.06 -1.15
C ARG A 76 -2.98 -6.38 0.01
N VAL A 77 -3.31 -6.75 1.25
CA VAL A 77 -2.63 -6.25 2.45
C VAL A 77 -1.54 -7.24 2.84
N LEU A 78 -0.33 -6.72 3.07
CA LEU A 78 0.82 -7.47 3.55
C LEU A 78 1.22 -6.92 4.92
N LEU A 79 1.28 -7.78 5.92
CA LEU A 79 1.59 -7.40 7.30
C LEU A 79 3.07 -7.58 7.61
N CYS A 80 3.64 -6.63 8.35
CA CYS A 80 5.01 -6.71 8.84
C CYS A 80 5.14 -7.80 9.90
N PRO A 81 6.00 -8.82 9.69
CA PRO A 81 6.16 -9.90 10.67
C PRO A 81 6.79 -9.41 11.97
N ASN A 82 7.65 -8.41 11.93
CA ASN A 82 8.29 -7.87 13.12
C ASN A 82 7.27 -7.20 14.04
N THR A 83 6.32 -6.44 13.47
CA THR A 83 5.26 -5.82 14.25
C THR A 83 4.36 -6.86 14.90
N LEU A 84 3.98 -7.89 14.14
CA LEU A 84 3.18 -9.00 14.70
C LEU A 84 3.89 -9.63 15.90
N LYS A 85 5.15 -9.99 15.72
CA LYS A 85 5.94 -10.62 16.78
C LYS A 85 6.11 -9.73 18.00
N ASN A 86 6.47 -8.47 17.78
CA ASN A 86 6.76 -7.54 18.88
C ASN A 86 5.52 -7.23 19.71
N ASN A 87 4.34 -7.29 19.12
CA ASN A 87 3.09 -6.98 19.79
C ASN A 87 2.27 -8.23 20.15
N GLY A 88 2.84 -9.43 19.98
CA GLY A 88 2.15 -10.67 20.31
C GLY A 88 0.87 -10.90 19.50
N LEU A 89 0.86 -10.46 18.24
CA LEU A 89 -0.31 -10.54 17.38
C LEU A 89 -0.18 -11.70 16.39
N SER A 90 -1.32 -12.25 16.00
CA SER A 90 -1.42 -13.24 14.94
C SER A 90 -2.15 -12.65 13.76
N ALA A 91 -1.69 -12.95 12.55
CA ALA A 91 -2.36 -12.48 11.34
C ALA A 91 -3.76 -13.09 11.24
N PRO A 92 -4.77 -12.30 10.83
CA PRO A 92 -6.09 -12.83 10.55
C PRO A 92 -6.04 -13.88 9.43
N ALA A 93 -7.05 -14.76 9.39
CA ALA A 93 -7.17 -15.76 8.34
C ALA A 93 -7.17 -15.08 6.96
N ASN A 94 -6.48 -15.67 6.01
CA ASN A 94 -6.39 -15.18 4.61
C ASN A 94 -5.69 -13.83 4.44
N VAL A 95 -4.99 -13.33 5.46
CA VAL A 95 -4.15 -12.13 5.35
C VAL A 95 -2.70 -12.56 5.28
N GLN A 96 -1.99 -12.08 4.27
CA GLN A 96 -0.60 -12.47 4.03
C GLN A 96 0.35 -11.70 4.93
N VAL A 97 1.43 -12.36 5.31
CA VAL A 97 2.51 -11.78 6.10
C VAL A 97 3.75 -11.71 5.22
N LEU A 98 4.46 -10.59 5.27
CA LEU A 98 5.71 -10.44 4.54
C LEU A 98 6.76 -11.45 5.06
N PRO A 99 7.66 -11.93 4.17
CA PRO A 99 8.74 -12.84 4.59
C PRO A 99 9.88 -12.14 5.32
N MET A 100 9.90 -10.80 5.34
CA MET A 100 10.87 -9.98 6.06
C MET A 100 10.17 -8.74 6.61
N GLY A 101 10.86 -7.97 7.44
CA GLY A 101 10.31 -6.71 7.97
C GLY A 101 9.89 -5.76 6.86
N ALA A 102 8.87 -4.93 7.14
CA ALA A 102 8.29 -4.05 6.13
C ALA A 102 9.30 -3.08 5.53
N VAL A 103 10.24 -2.56 6.34
CA VAL A 103 11.24 -1.61 5.83
C VAL A 103 12.17 -2.28 4.82
N GLU A 104 12.62 -3.49 5.11
CA GLU A 104 13.43 -4.25 4.15
C GLU A 104 12.64 -4.59 2.90
N ALA A 105 11.39 -5.01 3.06
CA ALA A 105 10.52 -5.32 1.93
C ALA A 105 10.33 -4.10 1.02
N LEU A 106 10.05 -2.93 1.60
CA LEU A 106 9.88 -1.69 0.85
C LEU A 106 11.18 -1.29 0.13
N ALA A 107 12.33 -1.46 0.79
CA ALA A 107 13.61 -1.16 0.16
C ALA A 107 13.87 -2.07 -1.06
N ARG A 108 13.59 -3.37 -0.91
CA ARG A 108 13.75 -4.32 -2.02
C ARG A 108 12.76 -4.05 -3.15
N MET A 109 11.52 -3.70 -2.83
CA MET A 109 10.52 -3.34 -3.83
C MET A 109 10.96 -2.11 -4.62
N GLN A 110 11.43 -1.07 -3.95
CA GLN A 110 11.92 0.14 -4.62
C GLN A 110 13.15 -0.15 -5.49
N ALA A 111 14.07 -0.98 -5.02
CA ALA A 111 15.23 -1.39 -5.82
C ALA A 111 14.81 -2.18 -7.07
N ASP A 112 13.68 -2.87 -7.01
CA ASP A 112 13.13 -3.65 -8.12
C ASP A 112 12.15 -2.84 -9.00
N GLY A 113 12.09 -1.53 -8.82
CA GLY A 113 11.31 -0.65 -9.68
C GLY A 113 9.87 -0.40 -9.24
N TRP A 114 9.49 -0.82 -8.04
CA TRP A 114 8.18 -0.48 -7.50
C TRP A 114 8.10 1.00 -7.16
N ILE A 115 6.93 1.58 -7.40
CA ILE A 115 6.64 2.94 -6.95
C ILE A 115 6.20 2.89 -5.51
N TYR A 116 6.84 3.68 -4.66
CA TYR A 116 6.50 3.79 -3.24
C TYR A 116 5.63 5.02 -3.00
N ILE A 117 4.49 4.83 -2.34
CA ILE A 117 3.61 5.92 -1.93
C ILE A 117 3.20 5.69 -0.49
N ARG A 118 3.52 6.64 0.38
CA ARG A 118 3.01 6.62 1.75
C ARG A 118 1.56 7.13 1.77
N SER A 119 0.70 6.35 2.37
CA SER A 119 -0.72 6.73 2.50
C SER A 119 -1.01 7.53 3.82
#